data_941229695765c3f08152f8a60a07ceb7
#
_entry.id   941229695765c3f08152f8a60a07ceb7
#
_cell.length_a   1.000
_cell.length_b   1.000
_cell.length_c   1.000
_cell.angle_alpha   90.00
_cell.angle_beta   90.00
_cell.angle_gamma   90.00
#
_symmetry.space_group_name_H-M   'P 1'
#
loop_
_entity.id
_entity.type
_entity.pdbx_description
1 polymer ?
#
loop_
_entity_poly.entity_id
_entity_poly.type
_entity_poly.pdbx_seq_one_letter_code
_entity_poly.pdbx_strand_id
1 'polypeptide(L)'
;LGFHELIVKYGIEKYVIFHGQKFGDELDSLFNQADFAIGSLARHRSGITYIKTLKNREYAARGIPFIYSETDEDFEQMPYIIKAPADESPVCLDEIVDFLENRHFEPDDIRRSIGHLTWSEQMKKVVDNTIV
;
A
#
# COMPACT_ATOMS: atom_id res chain seq x y z
N LEU A 1 21.16 10.64 5.12
CA LEU A 1 21.64 9.29 4.83
C LEU A 1 20.77 8.64 3.76
N GLY A 2 21.38 8.13 2.70
CA GLY A 2 20.70 7.36 1.68
C GLY A 2 20.33 5.96 2.17
N PHE A 3 19.43 5.25 1.45
CA PHE A 3 18.99 3.92 1.84
C PHE A 3 20.15 2.93 1.97
N HIS A 4 21.14 2.96 1.06
CA HIS A 4 22.30 2.08 1.14
C HIS A 4 23.13 2.30 2.41
N GLU A 5 23.35 3.56 2.80
CA GLU A 5 24.09 3.89 4.03
C GLU A 5 23.35 3.40 5.29
N LEU A 6 22.04 3.53 5.31
CA LEU A 6 21.21 3.04 6.42
C LEU A 6 21.25 1.50 6.53
N ILE A 7 21.16 0.82 5.40
CA ILE A 7 21.21 -0.65 5.35
C ILE A 7 22.53 -1.17 5.92
N VAL A 8 23.66 -0.58 5.50
CA VAL A 8 24.99 -0.91 6.03
C VAL A 8 25.09 -0.56 7.52
N LYS A 9 24.63 0.64 7.90
CA LYS A 9 24.66 1.08 9.31
C LYS A 9 23.93 0.11 10.25
N TYR A 10 22.83 -0.47 9.80
CA TYR A 10 22.02 -1.40 10.61
C TYR A 10 22.35 -2.88 10.35
N GLY A 11 23.29 -3.20 9.44
CA GLY A 11 23.71 -4.57 9.16
C GLY A 11 22.61 -5.46 8.61
N ILE A 12 21.73 -4.89 7.78
CA ILE A 12 20.52 -5.56 7.24
C ILE A 12 20.63 -5.87 5.74
N GLU A 13 21.83 -5.84 5.16
CA GLU A 13 22.05 -6.00 3.73
C GLU A 13 21.43 -7.28 3.16
N LYS A 14 21.48 -8.37 3.92
CA LYS A 14 20.93 -9.67 3.50
C LYS A 14 19.39 -9.72 3.46
N TYR A 15 18.72 -8.74 4.06
CA TYR A 15 17.27 -8.69 4.12
C TYR A 15 16.65 -7.67 3.15
N VAL A 16 17.49 -6.85 2.52
CA VAL A 16 17.02 -5.78 1.62
C VAL A 16 17.52 -6.02 0.22
N ILE A 17 16.61 -6.15 -0.72
CA ILE A 17 16.90 -6.39 -2.13
C ILE A 17 16.39 -5.22 -2.97
N PHE A 18 17.29 -4.57 -3.68
CA PHE A 18 16.95 -3.54 -4.66
C PHE A 18 16.77 -4.16 -6.05
N HIS A 19 15.54 -4.25 -6.50
CA HIS A 19 15.24 -4.83 -7.81
C HIS A 19 15.45 -3.88 -8.99
N GLY A 20 15.70 -2.58 -8.70
CA GLY A 20 15.73 -1.56 -9.74
C GLY A 20 14.33 -1.31 -10.34
N GLN A 21 14.30 -0.63 -11.46
CA GLN A 21 13.04 -0.34 -12.15
C GLN A 21 12.54 -1.58 -12.90
N LYS A 22 11.29 -1.95 -12.67
CA LYS A 22 10.64 -3.12 -13.26
C LYS A 22 9.29 -2.74 -13.87
N PHE A 23 8.92 -3.45 -14.95
CA PHE A 23 7.67 -3.24 -15.68
C PHE A 23 7.06 -4.56 -16.11
N GLY A 24 5.77 -4.56 -16.43
CA GLY A 24 5.06 -5.71 -17.00
C GLY A 24 5.24 -6.98 -16.16
N ASP A 25 5.51 -8.09 -16.82
CA ASP A 25 5.59 -9.42 -16.23
C ASP A 25 6.66 -9.53 -15.12
N GLU A 26 7.77 -8.81 -15.23
CA GLU A 26 8.79 -8.78 -14.16
C GLU A 26 8.25 -8.14 -12.89
N LEU A 27 7.53 -7.03 -13.01
CA LEU A 27 6.90 -6.36 -11.88
C LEU A 27 5.79 -7.23 -11.28
N ASP A 28 4.96 -7.83 -12.12
CA ASP A 28 3.89 -8.73 -11.68
C ASP A 28 4.45 -9.93 -10.91
N SER A 29 5.56 -10.50 -11.37
CA SER A 29 6.23 -11.60 -10.69
C SER A 29 6.72 -11.21 -9.28
N LEU A 30 7.23 -9.99 -9.10
CA LEU A 30 7.64 -9.49 -7.79
C LEU A 30 6.45 -9.30 -6.86
N PHE A 31 5.37 -8.70 -7.34
CA PHE A 31 4.15 -8.52 -6.54
C PHE A 31 3.51 -9.86 -6.15
N ASN A 32 3.55 -10.86 -7.02
CA ASN A 32 3.02 -12.20 -6.72
C ASN A 32 3.78 -12.93 -5.61
N GLN A 33 5.00 -12.50 -5.28
CA GLN A 33 5.80 -13.02 -4.17
C GLN A 33 5.64 -12.19 -2.88
N ALA A 34 4.98 -11.04 -2.94
CA ALA A 34 4.83 -10.14 -1.80
C ALA A 34 3.66 -10.57 -0.90
N ASP A 35 3.91 -10.68 0.38
CA ASP A 35 2.90 -10.96 1.41
C ASP A 35 2.29 -9.67 1.97
N PHE A 36 3.03 -8.56 1.92
CA PHE A 36 2.64 -7.27 2.46
C PHE A 36 3.30 -6.12 1.70
N ALA A 37 2.65 -4.96 1.66
CA ALA A 37 3.16 -3.80 0.94
C ALA A 37 3.23 -2.55 1.84
N ILE A 38 4.13 -1.63 1.50
CA ILE A 38 4.34 -0.39 2.22
C ILE A 38 3.93 0.80 1.35
N GLY A 39 2.90 1.48 1.77
CA GLY A 39 2.41 2.70 1.15
C GLY A 39 3.17 3.95 1.57
N SER A 40 2.49 5.08 1.64
CA SER A 40 3.08 6.34 2.08
C SER A 40 3.19 6.40 3.60
N LEU A 41 4.37 6.75 4.14
CA LEU A 41 4.63 6.86 5.57
C LEU A 41 5.22 8.20 5.99
N ALA A 42 5.49 9.11 5.07
CA ALA A 42 6.22 10.35 5.37
C ALA A 42 5.65 11.61 4.73
N ARG A 43 4.41 11.59 4.27
CA ARG A 43 3.77 12.75 3.65
C ARG A 43 3.47 13.87 4.66
N HIS A 44 3.35 13.55 5.94
CA HIS A 44 3.23 14.51 7.02
C HIS A 44 4.39 15.53 7.02
N ARG A 45 5.61 15.12 6.61
CA ARG A 45 6.77 16.02 6.46
C ARG A 45 6.54 17.14 5.45
N SER A 46 5.65 16.94 4.51
CA SER A 46 5.24 17.93 3.50
C SER A 46 3.89 18.58 3.83
N GLY A 47 3.36 18.39 5.04
CA GLY A 47 2.07 18.92 5.45
C GLY A 47 0.86 18.27 4.77
N ILE A 48 1.05 17.12 4.13
CA ILE A 48 -0.01 16.39 3.44
C ILE A 48 -0.67 15.43 4.44
N THR A 49 -1.96 15.62 4.67
CA THR A 49 -2.76 14.81 5.61
C THR A 49 -3.71 13.85 4.91
N TYR A 50 -4.15 14.18 3.70
CA TYR A 50 -5.05 13.36 2.88
C TYR A 50 -4.33 12.91 1.62
N ILE A 51 -4.50 11.63 1.29
CA ILE A 51 -3.89 11.02 0.11
C ILE A 51 -4.93 10.25 -0.70
N LYS A 52 -4.70 10.18 -2.01
CA LYS A 52 -5.35 9.24 -2.94
C LYS A 52 -4.28 8.69 -3.88
N THR A 53 -3.33 7.94 -3.32
CA THR A 53 -2.18 7.45 -4.08
C THR A 53 -2.53 6.26 -4.96
N LEU A 54 -1.89 6.16 -6.11
CA LEU A 54 -1.98 4.98 -6.96
C LEU A 54 -1.42 3.73 -6.29
N LYS A 55 -0.41 3.88 -5.41
CA LYS A 55 0.17 2.77 -4.65
C LYS A 55 -0.86 1.97 -3.88
N ASN A 56 -1.67 2.63 -3.04
CA ASN A 56 -2.68 1.95 -2.23
C ASN A 56 -3.67 1.19 -3.11
N ARG A 57 -4.09 1.82 -4.22
CA ARG A 57 -5.02 1.22 -5.18
C ARG A 57 -4.40 0.05 -5.92
N GLU A 58 -3.14 0.15 -6.30
CA GLU A 58 -2.40 -0.95 -6.92
C GLU A 58 -2.25 -2.15 -5.99
N TYR A 59 -1.89 -1.93 -4.72
CA TYR A 59 -1.78 -3.00 -3.73
C TYR A 59 -3.11 -3.72 -3.55
N ALA A 60 -4.20 -2.98 -3.37
CA ALA A 60 -5.53 -3.56 -3.27
C ALA A 60 -5.97 -4.28 -4.56
N ALA A 61 -5.67 -3.73 -5.74
CA ALA A 61 -5.94 -4.38 -7.02
C ALA A 61 -5.15 -5.68 -7.21
N ARG A 62 -3.99 -5.79 -6.58
CA ARG A 62 -3.18 -7.02 -6.55
C ARG A 62 -3.56 -7.98 -5.42
N GLY A 63 -4.48 -7.58 -4.55
CA GLY A 63 -4.94 -8.39 -3.43
C GLY A 63 -3.93 -8.50 -2.29
N ILE A 64 -3.08 -7.49 -2.10
CA ILE A 64 -2.00 -7.47 -1.12
C ILE A 64 -2.39 -6.54 0.04
N PRO A 65 -2.36 -7.01 1.30
CA PRO A 65 -2.52 -6.13 2.46
C PRO A 65 -1.36 -5.14 2.58
N PHE A 66 -1.61 -3.98 3.17
CA PHE A 66 -0.60 -2.92 3.21
C PHE A 66 -0.73 -1.98 4.41
N ILE A 67 0.33 -1.20 4.65
CA ILE A 67 0.40 -0.16 5.67
C ILE A 67 0.54 1.23 5.02
N TYR A 68 -0.09 2.23 5.59
CA TYR A 68 0.08 3.65 5.24
C TYR A 68 -0.24 4.54 6.44
N SER A 69 0.10 5.82 6.40
CA SER A 69 -0.04 6.71 7.56
C SER A 69 -1.06 7.83 7.40
N GLU A 70 -1.10 8.49 6.25
CA GLU A 70 -2.02 9.59 6.01
C GLU A 70 -3.45 9.08 5.78
N THR A 71 -4.44 9.98 5.78
CA THR A 71 -5.83 9.59 5.54
C THR A 71 -6.09 9.29 4.07
N ASP A 72 -6.51 8.07 3.76
CA ASP A 72 -7.04 7.66 2.46
C ASP A 72 -8.44 7.08 2.67
N GLU A 73 -9.46 7.89 2.41
CA GLU A 73 -10.87 7.58 2.71
C GLU A 73 -11.34 6.26 2.10
N ASP A 74 -10.75 5.84 0.99
CA ASP A 74 -11.12 4.59 0.32
C ASP A 74 -10.67 3.35 1.12
N PHE A 75 -9.73 3.51 2.07
CA PHE A 75 -9.12 2.38 2.80
C PHE A 75 -9.23 2.43 4.32
N GLU A 76 -9.65 3.56 4.92
CA GLU A 76 -9.64 3.76 6.39
C GLU A 76 -10.39 2.67 7.19
N GLN A 77 -11.40 2.05 6.60
CA GLN A 77 -12.22 1.03 7.26
C GLN A 77 -11.94 -0.40 6.76
N MET A 78 -10.95 -0.58 5.92
CA MET A 78 -10.67 -1.89 5.34
C MET A 78 -9.92 -2.80 6.34
N PRO A 79 -10.30 -4.08 6.45
CA PRO A 79 -9.71 -4.99 7.43
C PRO A 79 -8.28 -5.43 7.10
N TYR A 80 -7.84 -5.23 5.86
CA TYR A 80 -6.54 -5.68 5.34
C TYR A 80 -5.45 -4.58 5.36
N ILE A 81 -5.72 -3.44 5.98
CA ILE A 81 -4.72 -2.38 6.15
C ILE A 81 -4.24 -2.28 7.59
N ILE A 82 -3.01 -1.81 7.75
CA ILE A 82 -2.50 -1.29 9.00
C ILE A 82 -2.37 0.23 8.87
N LYS A 83 -2.86 0.94 9.85
CA LYS A 83 -2.73 2.39 9.92
C LYS A 83 -1.55 2.76 10.81
N ALA A 84 -0.49 3.32 10.22
CA ALA A 84 0.62 3.87 10.98
C ALA A 84 0.30 5.31 11.44
N PRO A 85 0.90 5.78 12.54
CA PRO A 85 0.86 7.20 12.88
C PRO A 85 1.51 8.05 11.77
N ALA A 86 0.92 9.20 11.47
CA ALA A 86 1.49 10.16 10.50
C ALA A 86 2.51 11.07 11.22
N ASP A 87 3.56 10.49 11.76
CA ASP A 87 4.62 11.15 12.52
C ASP A 87 5.98 10.47 12.29
N GLU A 88 6.97 10.79 13.11
CA GLU A 88 8.33 10.23 13.01
C GLU A 88 8.51 8.89 13.75
N SER A 89 7.45 8.32 14.29
CA SER A 89 7.50 7.02 14.96
C SER A 89 7.92 5.91 14.00
N PRO A 90 8.81 5.00 14.41
CA PRO A 90 9.15 3.85 13.59
C PRO A 90 7.96 2.89 13.45
N VAL A 91 7.84 2.27 12.28
CA VAL A 91 6.87 1.20 12.07
C VAL A 91 7.29 -0.04 12.87
N CYS A 92 6.35 -0.61 13.62
CA CYS A 92 6.58 -1.83 14.37
C CYS A 92 6.46 -3.05 13.42
N LEU A 93 7.57 -3.71 13.13
CA LEU A 93 7.56 -4.88 12.26
C LEU A 93 6.86 -6.09 12.91
N ASP A 94 6.96 -6.23 14.23
CA ASP A 94 6.28 -7.31 14.94
C ASP A 94 4.76 -7.20 14.80
N GLU A 95 4.21 -5.99 14.79
CA GLU A 95 2.79 -5.74 14.53
C GLU A 95 2.38 -6.22 13.11
N ILE A 96 3.21 -6.00 12.12
CA ILE A 96 2.97 -6.48 10.74
C ILE A 96 3.01 -8.00 10.70
N VAL A 97 3.98 -8.63 11.36
CA VAL A 97 4.10 -10.09 11.41
C VAL A 97 2.88 -10.70 12.11
N ASP A 98 2.52 -10.19 13.28
CA ASP A 98 1.34 -10.64 14.03
C ASP A 98 0.05 -10.48 13.21
N PHE A 99 -0.07 -9.38 12.48
CA PHE A 99 -1.20 -9.14 11.59
C PHE A 99 -1.30 -10.18 10.48
N LEU A 100 -0.18 -10.53 9.84
CA LEU A 100 -0.13 -11.54 8.79
C LEU A 100 -0.36 -12.96 9.31
N GLU A 101 0.14 -13.28 10.51
CA GLU A 101 -0.01 -14.60 11.11
C GLU A 101 -1.43 -14.85 11.65
N ASN A 102 -2.08 -13.83 12.19
CA ASN A 102 -3.38 -13.97 12.86
C ASN A 102 -4.58 -13.61 11.96
N ARG A 103 -4.36 -13.05 10.80
CA ARG A 103 -5.42 -12.68 9.86
C ARG A 103 -5.15 -13.27 8.49
N HIS A 104 -6.10 -14.00 7.98
CA HIS A 104 -6.05 -14.54 6.64
C HIS A 104 -6.95 -13.71 5.73
N PHE A 105 -6.38 -13.19 4.66
CA PHE A 105 -7.11 -12.43 3.65
C PHE A 105 -7.02 -13.16 2.33
N GLU A 106 -8.17 -13.38 1.72
CA GLU A 106 -8.20 -13.87 0.34
C GLU A 106 -7.93 -12.69 -0.61
N PRO A 107 -6.94 -12.80 -1.51
CA PRO A 107 -6.63 -11.72 -2.45
C PRO A 107 -7.84 -11.23 -3.25
N ASP A 108 -8.76 -12.13 -3.60
CA ASP A 108 -9.97 -11.78 -4.34
C ASP A 108 -10.95 -10.95 -3.51
N ASP A 109 -10.99 -11.11 -2.20
CA ASP A 109 -11.82 -10.28 -1.31
C ASP A 109 -11.28 -8.86 -1.25
N ILE A 110 -9.95 -8.71 -1.17
CA ILE A 110 -9.29 -7.41 -1.23
C ILE A 110 -9.59 -6.72 -2.57
N ARG A 111 -9.43 -7.42 -3.69
CA ARG A 111 -9.72 -6.89 -5.04
C ARG A 111 -11.17 -6.43 -5.18
N ARG A 112 -12.11 -7.23 -4.70
CA ARG A 112 -13.55 -6.89 -4.76
C ARG A 112 -13.89 -5.65 -3.97
N SER A 113 -13.20 -5.37 -2.88
CA SER A 113 -13.46 -4.22 -2.02
C SER A 113 -13.28 -2.87 -2.73
N ILE A 114 -12.45 -2.82 -3.78
CA ILE A 114 -12.16 -1.61 -4.57
C ILE A 114 -12.80 -1.61 -5.96
N GLY A 115 -13.74 -2.52 -6.23
CA GLY A 115 -14.42 -2.59 -7.53
C GLY A 115 -15.06 -1.27 -7.97
N HIS A 116 -15.54 -0.48 -7.02
CA HIS A 116 -16.12 0.85 -7.25
C HIS A 116 -15.09 1.91 -7.69
N LEU A 117 -13.79 1.64 -7.54
CA LEU A 117 -12.70 2.53 -7.96
C LEU A 117 -12.20 2.26 -9.38
N THR A 118 -12.76 1.28 -10.08
CA THR A 118 -12.40 1.02 -11.48
C THR A 118 -12.74 2.21 -12.38
N TRP A 119 -11.99 2.36 -13.46
CA TRP A 119 -12.26 3.39 -14.47
C TRP A 119 -13.71 3.34 -14.96
N SER A 120 -14.23 2.16 -15.21
CA SER A 120 -15.62 1.97 -15.65
C SER A 120 -16.62 2.57 -14.67
N GLU A 121 -16.49 2.26 -13.38
CA GLU A 121 -17.38 2.78 -12.35
C GLU A 121 -17.21 4.29 -12.12
N GLN A 122 -15.97 4.78 -12.17
CA GLN A 122 -15.72 6.22 -12.04
C GLN A 122 -16.28 7.01 -13.23
N MET A 123 -16.14 6.49 -14.44
CA MET A 123 -16.70 7.14 -15.63
C MET A 123 -18.24 7.12 -15.66
N LYS A 124 -18.88 6.06 -15.17
CA LYS A 124 -20.34 6.05 -14.97
C LYS A 124 -20.78 7.20 -14.08
N LYS A 125 -20.12 7.42 -12.94
CA LYS A 125 -20.45 8.55 -12.04
C LYS A 125 -20.33 9.90 -12.75
N VAL A 126 -19.31 10.09 -13.58
CA VAL A 126 -19.14 11.33 -14.36
C VAL A 126 -20.30 11.51 -15.32
N VAL A 127 -20.66 10.48 -16.07
CA VAL A 127 -21.78 10.51 -17.03
C VAL A 127 -23.10 10.79 -16.31
N ASP A 128 -23.40 10.05 -15.25
CA ASP A 128 -24.66 10.18 -14.50
C ASP A 128 -24.81 11.57 -13.87
N ASN A 129 -23.71 12.19 -13.43
CA ASN A 129 -23.71 13.55 -12.88
C ASN A 129 -23.73 14.66 -13.95
N THR A 130 -23.46 14.31 -15.20
CA THR A 130 -23.41 15.28 -16.34
C THR A 130 -24.70 15.30 -17.12
N ILE A 131 -25.46 14.21 -17.13
CA ILE A 131 -26.79 14.13 -17.75
C ILE A 131 -27.82 14.71 -16.78
N VAL A 132 -28.13 15.95 -17.00
CA VAL A 132 -29.21 16.67 -16.27
C VAL A 132 -30.45 16.76 -17.17
#